data_c79d59c47e6f4f30527e491b6a06220f
#
_entry.id   c79d59c47e6f4f30527e491b6a06220f
#
_cell.length_a   1.000
_cell.length_b   1.000
_cell.length_c   1.000
_cell.angle_alpha   90.00
_cell.angle_beta   90.00
_cell.angle_gamma   90.00
#
_symmetry.space_group_name_H-M   'P 1'
#
loop_
_entity.id
_entity.type
_entity.pdbx_description
1 polymer ?
#
loop_
_entity_poly.entity_id
_entity_poly.type
_entity_poly.pdbx_seq_one_letter_code
_entity_poly.pdbx_strand_id
1 'polypeptide(L)'
;MRDSFGLALRRAREVLRPGSLVVILCDERTLGDSSEQQLILLARHTDLLLLPVSDPLDHALPASGLLRFGEGDAQLDVDTEDANLQHNYRDQAQARRARWQRLANKLGVPLLSLSTGQELVEQLHEHLNNLRPGKSA
;
A
#
# COMPACT_ATOMS: atom_id res chain seq x y z
N MET A 1 -15.78 9.04 0.73
CA MET A 1 -14.55 9.15 -0.08
C MET A 1 -14.79 8.52 -1.44
N ARG A 2 -14.59 9.24 -2.50
CA ARG A 2 -14.71 8.65 -3.83
C ARG A 2 -13.54 7.69 -4.05
N ASP A 3 -13.82 6.49 -4.49
CA ASP A 3 -12.79 5.49 -4.81
C ASP A 3 -12.12 5.87 -6.15
N SER A 4 -11.24 6.86 -6.06
CA SER A 4 -10.49 7.33 -7.22
C SER A 4 -9.47 6.30 -7.70
N PHE A 5 -8.95 5.47 -6.82
CA PHE A 5 -7.99 4.43 -7.16
C PHE A 5 -8.66 3.32 -7.99
N GLY A 6 -9.80 2.80 -7.54
CA GLY A 6 -10.56 1.82 -8.31
C GLY A 6 -10.98 2.33 -9.68
N LEU A 7 -11.38 3.59 -9.77
CA LEU A 7 -11.73 4.22 -11.04
C LEU A 7 -10.52 4.35 -11.98
N ALA A 8 -9.37 4.75 -11.45
CA ALA A 8 -8.13 4.84 -12.24
C ALA A 8 -7.72 3.48 -12.80
N LEU A 9 -7.79 2.43 -11.99
CA LEU A 9 -7.49 1.06 -12.42
C LEU A 9 -8.45 0.57 -13.49
N ARG A 10 -9.73 0.87 -13.36
CA ARG A 10 -10.73 0.54 -14.37
C ARG A 10 -10.43 1.20 -15.70
N ARG A 11 -10.09 2.48 -15.69
CA ARG A 11 -9.70 3.22 -16.90
C ARG A 11 -8.42 2.70 -17.52
N ALA A 12 -7.42 2.37 -16.68
CA ALA A 12 -6.17 1.78 -17.15
C ALA A 12 -6.45 0.46 -17.87
N ARG A 13 -7.31 -0.39 -17.34
CA ARG A 13 -7.67 -1.66 -17.95
C ARG A 13 -8.29 -1.51 -19.34
N GLU A 14 -9.00 -0.41 -19.58
CA GLU A 14 -9.62 -0.13 -20.88
C GLU A 14 -8.60 0.21 -21.99
N VAL A 15 -7.43 0.73 -21.61
CA VAL A 15 -6.43 1.21 -22.58
C VAL A 15 -5.16 0.36 -22.64
N LEU A 16 -4.90 -0.48 -21.63
CA LEU A 16 -3.71 -1.31 -21.58
C LEU A 16 -3.86 -2.54 -22.48
N ARG A 17 -2.79 -2.86 -23.19
CA ARG A 17 -2.75 -4.06 -24.02
C ARG A 17 -2.41 -5.28 -23.18
N PRO A 18 -2.98 -6.47 -23.53
CA PRO A 18 -2.56 -7.73 -22.91
C PRO A 18 -1.04 -7.93 -22.99
N GLY A 19 -0.45 -8.46 -21.93
CA GLY A 19 1.00 -8.68 -21.83
C GLY A 19 1.80 -7.46 -21.38
N SER A 20 1.17 -6.32 -21.13
CA SER A 20 1.84 -5.13 -20.59
C SER A 20 2.35 -5.39 -19.16
N LEU A 21 3.50 -4.81 -18.81
CA LEU A 21 3.94 -4.70 -17.43
C LEU A 21 3.34 -3.43 -16.83
N VAL A 22 2.63 -3.58 -15.73
CA VAL A 22 1.97 -2.47 -15.03
C VAL A 22 2.55 -2.33 -13.64
N VAL A 23 3.12 -1.18 -13.36
CA VAL A 23 3.64 -0.83 -12.03
C VAL A 23 2.57 -0.04 -11.29
N ILE A 24 2.11 -0.57 -10.17
CA ILE A 24 1.10 0.06 -9.32
C ILE A 24 1.81 0.76 -8.17
N LEU A 25 1.97 2.05 -8.28
CA LEU A 25 2.56 2.89 -7.25
C LEU A 25 1.44 3.71 -6.59
N CYS A 26 1.16 3.43 -5.33
CA CYS A 26 0.03 4.03 -4.63
C CYS A 26 0.28 4.10 -3.12
N ASP A 27 -0.54 4.91 -2.44
CA ASP A 27 -0.56 4.91 -0.98
C ASP A 27 -1.12 3.58 -0.47
N GLU A 28 -0.46 2.99 0.53
CA GLU A 28 -0.88 1.73 1.16
C GLU A 28 -2.35 1.75 1.61
N ARG A 29 -2.86 2.92 1.98
CA ARG A 29 -4.22 3.10 2.50
C ARG A 29 -5.32 3.11 1.43
N THR A 30 -4.95 3.14 0.15
CA THR A 30 -5.93 3.28 -0.94
C THR A 30 -6.61 1.97 -1.33
N LEU A 31 -6.10 0.82 -0.87
CA LEU A 31 -6.68 -0.46 -1.20
C LEU A 31 -8.04 -0.66 -0.49
N GLY A 32 -9.07 -0.82 -1.28
CA GLY A 32 -10.42 -1.11 -0.84
C GLY A 32 -11.03 -2.23 -1.68
N ASP A 33 -12.30 -2.55 -1.45
CA ASP A 33 -12.94 -3.68 -2.14
C ASP A 33 -13.02 -3.46 -3.65
N SER A 34 -13.36 -2.26 -4.09
CA SER A 34 -13.45 -1.92 -5.49
C SER A 34 -12.08 -1.95 -6.19
N SER A 35 -11.07 -1.33 -5.60
CA SER A 35 -9.72 -1.31 -6.16
C SER A 35 -9.09 -2.71 -6.18
N GLU A 36 -9.30 -3.51 -5.15
CA GLU A 36 -8.84 -4.89 -5.11
C GLU A 36 -9.46 -5.71 -6.26
N GLN A 37 -10.76 -5.55 -6.48
CA GLN A 37 -11.45 -6.22 -7.59
C GLN A 37 -10.88 -5.79 -8.95
N GLN A 38 -10.60 -4.51 -9.14
CA GLN A 38 -10.01 -4.02 -10.38
C GLN A 38 -8.58 -4.54 -10.59
N LEU A 39 -7.78 -4.66 -9.53
CA LEU A 39 -6.45 -5.27 -9.61
C LEU A 39 -6.52 -6.74 -10.02
N ILE A 40 -7.49 -7.49 -9.48
CA ILE A 40 -7.71 -8.88 -9.86
C ILE A 40 -8.03 -8.99 -11.35
N LEU A 41 -8.90 -8.13 -11.86
CA LEU A 41 -9.26 -8.10 -13.28
C LEU A 41 -8.06 -7.71 -14.17
N LEU A 42 -7.29 -6.72 -13.74
CA LEU A 42 -6.12 -6.25 -14.49
C LEU A 42 -5.03 -7.33 -14.57
N ALA A 43 -4.84 -8.08 -13.50
CA ALA A 43 -3.84 -9.16 -13.42
C ALA A 43 -4.10 -10.33 -14.39
N ARG A 44 -5.32 -10.44 -14.90
CA ARG A 44 -5.66 -11.53 -15.85
C ARG A 44 -4.97 -11.40 -17.20
N HIS A 45 -4.65 -10.18 -17.62
CA HIS A 45 -4.14 -9.87 -18.94
C HIS A 45 -2.82 -9.09 -18.94
N THR A 46 -2.35 -8.66 -17.78
CA THR A 46 -1.12 -7.88 -17.62
C THR A 46 -0.27 -8.47 -16.52
N ASP A 47 1.01 -8.15 -16.54
CA ASP A 47 1.94 -8.45 -15.45
C ASP A 47 1.95 -7.28 -14.48
N LEU A 48 1.67 -7.54 -13.21
CA LEU A 48 1.61 -6.51 -12.19
C LEU A 48 2.87 -6.51 -11.31
N LEU A 49 3.26 -5.31 -10.91
CA LEU A 49 4.23 -5.08 -9.84
C LEU A 49 3.58 -4.10 -8.86
N LEU A 50 3.38 -4.53 -7.61
CA LEU A 50 2.66 -3.75 -6.59
C LEU A 50 3.65 -3.04 -5.69
N LEU A 51 3.60 -1.70 -5.66
CA LEU A 51 4.45 -0.84 -4.84
C LEU A 51 3.59 0.07 -3.93
N PRO A 52 2.97 -0.48 -2.88
CA PRO A 52 2.30 0.37 -1.90
C PRO A 52 3.32 1.16 -1.09
N VAL A 53 3.08 2.45 -0.94
CA VAL A 53 3.93 3.38 -0.20
C VAL A 53 3.28 3.74 1.12
N SER A 54 4.04 3.67 2.19
CA SER A 54 3.61 4.09 3.52
C SER A 54 4.57 5.09 4.13
N ASP A 55 4.07 5.88 5.07
CA ASP A 55 4.88 6.72 5.94
C ASP A 55 5.02 6.01 7.30
N PRO A 56 6.13 6.17 8.04
CA PRO A 56 6.23 5.61 9.39
C PRO A 56 5.07 5.98 10.32
N LEU A 57 4.47 7.17 10.14
CA LEU A 57 3.30 7.60 10.90
C LEU A 57 2.03 6.80 10.56
N ASP A 58 1.99 6.12 9.42
CA ASP A 58 0.88 5.24 9.05
C ASP A 58 0.88 3.94 9.86
N HIS A 59 2.03 3.56 10.41
CA HIS A 59 2.20 2.29 11.13
C HIS A 59 2.30 2.44 12.64
N ALA A 60 2.73 3.60 13.14
CA ALA A 60 2.84 3.87 14.56
C ALA A 60 2.74 5.36 14.82
N LEU A 61 1.93 5.74 15.81
CA LEU A 61 1.88 7.12 16.28
C LEU A 61 3.12 7.41 17.13
N PRO A 62 3.75 8.58 16.96
CA PRO A 62 4.81 8.99 17.87
C PRO A 62 4.26 9.23 19.26
N ALA A 63 4.99 8.85 20.31
CA ALA A 63 4.63 9.10 21.69
C ALA A 63 4.99 10.55 22.08
N SER A 64 4.29 11.51 21.51
CA SER A 64 4.56 12.95 21.66
C SER A 64 3.44 13.69 22.37
N GLY A 65 2.49 12.97 22.99
CA GLY A 65 1.36 13.57 23.69
C GLY A 65 0.20 13.91 22.76
N LEU A 66 -0.40 15.08 22.95
CA LEU A 66 -1.57 15.50 22.18
C LEU A 66 -1.16 16.00 20.80
N LEU A 67 -1.66 15.34 19.75
CA LEU A 67 -1.49 15.76 18.36
C LEU A 67 -2.82 16.17 17.76
N ARG A 68 -2.75 17.12 16.82
CA ARG A 68 -3.91 17.56 16.05
C ARG A 68 -3.84 16.98 14.65
N PHE A 69 -4.90 16.25 14.28
CA PHE A 69 -5.08 15.71 12.94
C PHE A 69 -6.24 16.43 12.26
N GLY A 70 -6.12 16.69 10.96
CA GLY A 70 -7.17 17.35 10.20
C GLY A 70 -7.20 16.90 8.74
N GLU A 71 -8.39 16.84 8.18
CA GLU A 71 -8.63 16.66 6.75
C GLU A 71 -9.70 17.67 6.35
N GLY A 72 -9.35 18.60 5.47
CA GLY A 72 -10.26 19.70 5.12
C GLY A 72 -10.55 20.61 6.32
N ASP A 73 -11.82 20.84 6.61
CA ASP A 73 -12.26 21.65 7.76
C ASP A 73 -12.37 20.87 9.07
N ALA A 74 -12.26 19.52 9.01
CA ALA A 74 -12.35 18.68 10.19
C ALA A 74 -10.97 18.55 10.86
N GLN A 75 -10.91 18.83 12.15
CA GLN A 75 -9.71 18.63 12.98
C GLN A 75 -10.05 17.78 14.20
N LEU A 76 -9.16 16.84 14.52
CA LEU A 76 -9.27 15.97 15.67
C LEU A 76 -8.01 16.09 16.52
N ASP A 77 -8.18 16.43 17.79
CA ASP A 77 -7.11 16.41 18.77
C ASP A 77 -6.99 15.00 19.35
N VAL A 78 -5.81 14.39 19.25
CA VAL A 78 -5.58 13.00 19.62
C VAL A 78 -4.46 12.92 20.66
N ASP A 79 -4.71 12.23 21.76
CA ASP A 79 -3.68 11.89 22.74
C ASP A 79 -2.91 10.66 22.25
N THR A 80 -1.71 10.90 21.72
CA THR A 80 -0.85 9.85 21.15
C THR A 80 -0.15 8.99 22.21
N GLU A 81 -0.24 9.34 23.50
CA GLU A 81 0.27 8.52 24.59
C GLU A 81 -0.75 7.49 25.10
N ASP A 82 -2.00 7.56 24.65
CA ASP A 82 -3.02 6.58 24.97
C ASP A 82 -2.64 5.20 24.41
N ALA A 83 -2.45 4.21 25.29
CA ALA A 83 -2.02 2.88 24.90
C ALA A 83 -3.04 2.15 24.01
N ASN A 84 -4.35 2.36 24.26
CA ASN A 84 -5.41 1.77 23.45
C ASN A 84 -5.42 2.37 22.04
N LEU A 85 -5.23 3.67 21.93
CA LEU A 85 -5.14 4.37 20.64
C LEU A 85 -3.95 3.87 19.84
N GLN A 86 -2.77 3.76 20.47
CA GLN A 86 -1.56 3.25 19.81
C GLN A 86 -1.74 1.80 19.35
N HIS A 87 -2.35 0.96 20.18
CA HIS A 87 -2.63 -0.43 19.85
C HIS A 87 -3.57 -0.54 18.65
N ASN A 88 -4.69 0.19 18.66
CA ASN A 88 -5.65 0.19 17.54
C ASN A 88 -5.00 0.69 16.24
N TYR A 89 -4.17 1.71 16.34
CA TYR A 89 -3.46 2.26 15.19
C TYR A 89 -2.50 1.24 14.55
N ARG A 90 -1.75 0.50 15.37
CA ARG A 90 -0.86 -0.57 14.91
C ARG A 90 -1.64 -1.72 14.30
N ASP A 91 -2.76 -2.11 14.90
CA ASP A 91 -3.60 -3.20 14.39
C ASP A 91 -4.17 -2.86 13.01
N GLN A 92 -4.62 -1.62 12.81
CA GLN A 92 -5.08 -1.16 11.50
C GLN A 92 -3.96 -1.17 10.46
N ALA A 93 -2.76 -0.74 10.83
CA ALA A 93 -1.61 -0.76 9.94
C ALA A 93 -1.22 -2.20 9.54
N GLN A 94 -1.21 -3.11 10.50
CA GLN A 94 -0.95 -4.53 10.23
C GLN A 94 -2.02 -5.14 9.33
N ALA A 95 -3.28 -4.80 9.55
CA ALA A 95 -4.39 -5.28 8.72
C ALA A 95 -4.25 -4.82 7.26
N ARG A 96 -3.85 -3.56 7.05
CA ARG A 96 -3.59 -3.04 5.69
C ARG A 96 -2.45 -3.79 5.00
N ARG A 97 -1.34 -4.00 5.67
CA ARG A 97 -0.20 -4.75 5.13
C ARG A 97 -0.55 -6.19 4.82
N ALA A 98 -1.30 -6.83 5.71
CA ALA A 98 -1.77 -8.19 5.51
C ALA A 98 -2.70 -8.29 4.30
N ARG A 99 -3.55 -7.31 4.07
CA ARG A 99 -4.44 -7.26 2.91
C ARG A 99 -3.66 -7.19 1.59
N TRP A 100 -2.64 -6.32 1.51
CA TRP A 100 -1.76 -6.24 0.35
C TRP A 100 -1.03 -7.56 0.10
N GLN A 101 -0.51 -8.18 1.16
CA GLN A 101 0.21 -9.44 1.04
C GLN A 101 -0.70 -10.58 0.58
N ARG A 102 -1.91 -10.67 1.10
CA ARG A 102 -2.89 -11.66 0.65
C ARG A 102 -3.25 -11.48 -0.82
N LEU A 103 -3.44 -10.23 -1.24
CA LEU A 103 -3.73 -9.92 -2.64
C LEU A 103 -2.57 -10.33 -3.56
N ALA A 104 -1.35 -9.95 -3.22
CA ALA A 104 -0.17 -10.31 -3.98
C ALA A 104 0.01 -11.83 -4.09
N ASN A 105 -0.19 -12.55 -2.98
CA ASN A 105 -0.11 -14.00 -2.95
C ASN A 105 -1.21 -14.65 -3.83
N LYS A 106 -2.42 -14.12 -3.75
CA LYS A 106 -3.55 -14.60 -4.56
C LYS A 106 -3.30 -14.41 -6.05
N LEU A 107 -2.71 -13.28 -6.44
CA LEU A 107 -2.43 -12.95 -7.82
C LEU A 107 -1.11 -13.55 -8.32
N GLY A 108 -0.24 -14.02 -7.42
CA GLY A 108 1.09 -14.49 -7.78
C GLY A 108 1.99 -13.40 -8.33
N VAL A 109 1.86 -12.16 -7.81
CA VAL A 109 2.61 -11.00 -8.28
C VAL A 109 3.57 -10.48 -7.20
N PRO A 110 4.68 -9.84 -7.61
CA PRO A 110 5.61 -9.24 -6.65
C PRO A 110 4.98 -8.07 -5.88
N LEU A 111 5.27 -8.00 -4.59
CA LEU A 111 4.89 -6.92 -3.70
C LEU A 111 6.14 -6.26 -3.13
N LEU A 112 6.35 -4.99 -3.45
CA LEU A 112 7.48 -4.20 -2.97
C LEU A 112 6.93 -3.04 -2.12
N SER A 113 6.78 -3.28 -0.82
CA SER A 113 6.32 -2.25 0.10
C SER A 113 7.43 -1.22 0.34
N LEU A 114 7.12 0.05 0.11
CA LEU A 114 8.06 1.15 0.25
C LEU A 114 7.67 2.03 1.45
N SER A 115 8.69 2.59 2.12
CA SER A 115 8.49 3.54 3.21
C SER A 115 9.15 4.87 2.89
N THR A 116 8.46 5.98 3.17
CA THR A 116 9.04 7.33 3.03
C THR A 116 10.08 7.64 4.10
N GLY A 117 10.13 6.85 5.18
CA GLY A 117 11.12 7.01 6.25
C GLY A 117 12.51 6.49 5.94
N GLN A 118 12.70 5.85 4.78
CA GLN A 118 13.96 5.29 4.34
C GLN A 118 14.28 5.75 2.92
N GLU A 119 15.56 5.63 2.52
CA GLU A 119 15.98 6.00 1.19
C GLU A 119 15.37 5.04 0.15
N LEU A 120 14.61 5.59 -0.82
CA LEU A 120 13.79 4.80 -1.76
C LEU A 120 14.62 3.95 -2.71
N VAL A 121 15.72 4.48 -3.21
CA VAL A 121 16.57 3.75 -4.17
C VAL A 121 17.17 2.50 -3.53
N GLU A 122 17.60 2.60 -2.28
CA GLU A 122 18.12 1.46 -1.52
C GLU A 122 17.04 0.40 -1.31
N GLN A 123 15.82 0.80 -0.94
CA GLN A 123 14.70 -0.11 -0.79
C GLN A 123 14.38 -0.84 -2.10
N LEU A 124 14.36 -0.13 -3.22
CA LEU A 124 14.11 -0.72 -4.52
C LEU A 124 15.20 -1.71 -4.92
N HIS A 125 16.47 -1.37 -4.70
CA HIS A 125 17.58 -2.29 -4.96
C HIS A 125 17.48 -3.57 -4.14
N GLU A 126 17.19 -3.46 -2.85
CA GLU A 126 17.02 -4.59 -1.96
C GLU A 126 15.89 -5.52 -2.43
N HIS A 127 14.71 -4.94 -2.72
CA HIS A 127 13.57 -5.72 -3.20
C HIS A 127 13.84 -6.37 -4.55
N LEU A 128 14.41 -5.65 -5.51
CA LEU A 128 14.71 -6.19 -6.83
C LEU A 128 15.78 -7.28 -6.78
N ASN A 129 16.76 -7.18 -5.91
CA ASN A 129 17.75 -8.23 -5.71
C ASN A 129 17.12 -9.51 -5.16
N ASN A 130 16.10 -9.39 -4.31
CA ASN A 130 15.38 -10.54 -3.76
C ASN A 130 14.49 -11.24 -4.80
N LEU A 131 14.14 -10.55 -5.89
CA LEU A 131 13.34 -11.12 -6.98
C LEU A 131 14.17 -11.85 -8.04
N ARG A 132 15.52 -11.75 -8.01
CA ARG A 132 16.36 -12.42 -9.00
C ARG A 132 16.29 -13.95 -8.89
N PRO A 133 16.07 -14.68 -10.00
CA PRO A 133 16.11 -16.14 -9.99
C PRO A 133 17.50 -16.64 -9.54
N GLY A 134 17.55 -17.64 -8.67
CA GLY A 134 18.80 -18.28 -8.24
C GLY A 134 19.37 -17.81 -6.92
N LYS A 135 18.81 -16.81 -6.25
CA LYS A 135 19.04 -16.58 -4.82
C LYS A 135 18.03 -17.39 -3.99
N SER A 136 18.23 -18.68 -3.92
CA SER A 136 17.65 -19.46 -2.85
C SER A 136 18.34 -19.07 -1.55
N ALA A 137 17.53 -18.66 -0.59
CA ALA A 137 18.02 -18.45 0.75
C ALA A 137 18.57 -19.73 1.35
#